data_212d63f8e996622118ccbeba35f6617e
#
_entry.id   212d63f8e996622118ccbeba35f6617e
#
_cell.length_a   1.000
_cell.length_b   1.000
_cell.length_c   1.000
_cell.angle_alpha   90.00
_cell.angle_beta   90.00
_cell.angle_gamma   90.00
#
_symmetry.space_group_name_H-M   'P 1'
#
loop_
_entity.id
_entity.type
_entity.pdbx_description
1 polymer ?
#
loop_
_entity_poly.entity_id
_entity_poly.type
_entity_poly.pdbx_seq_one_letter_code
_entity_poly.pdbx_strand_id
1 'polypeptide(L)'
;MSLGRYCLGMTGICFCKGKIFLMKRGADLDFLFHPKTIAIAGVSEKARQFNAGLKFLEALMQFGFKGKIYPMNPSGGEVMGMKIYQSVKEIPDQIDFVISAIPAPYTPQLVADAAEKGVKAIHFFTSGFGEIENSEGERLQADIIARAKAGGIRVIGPNCLGLYCPAGGLTFNADFERASGPVGMISQSGGNAAHCVREGINRGIFFSKVISMGNGADLNESDYLEYLAQDDETKIITAYIEGVKEGPRFLKALKSTAKDKPVIMFKVGTTESGAEAAKSHTTAMAGSDRVWEGALRQAGVVRADSIEEMMDITMALQRLPVPGGGKTVIIGIGGGASVILADEFTHAGLVLPRLSDGFRKKLIDIFPSEAGRIFKNPVDMNNFESPEIFMNIMKAIDQCDEADLLVIHIAFDHFGLISTEDKNLLLKIYVQLIGEVKGALRKPLAIILHSFASASMREFAYEVGKELIAARFAVFHSIQRAASSLSKFVDYHEKRKPAGRKS
;
A
#
# COMPACT_ATOMS: atom_id res chain seq x y z
N MET A 1 33.76 9.68 -39.46
CA MET A 1 34.43 9.57 -38.15
C MET A 1 33.41 9.15 -37.11
N SER A 2 33.40 7.84 -36.78
CA SER A 2 32.48 7.27 -35.79
C SER A 2 33.01 7.56 -34.37
N LEU A 3 32.31 8.39 -33.62
CA LEU A 3 32.61 8.61 -32.22
C LEU A 3 32.09 7.41 -31.43
N GLY A 4 33.04 6.61 -30.92
CA GLY A 4 32.76 5.41 -30.12
C GLY A 4 32.12 5.74 -28.80
N ARG A 5 31.21 4.85 -28.37
CA ARG A 5 30.70 4.80 -27.02
C ARG A 5 31.78 4.18 -26.11
N TYR A 6 32.28 4.91 -25.15
CA TYR A 6 33.12 4.37 -24.07
C TYR A 6 32.27 4.21 -22.81
N CYS A 7 32.04 2.96 -22.41
CA CYS A 7 31.51 2.63 -21.11
C CYS A 7 32.67 2.22 -20.19
N LEU A 8 32.93 2.97 -19.14
CA LEU A 8 33.83 2.55 -18.06
C LEU A 8 33.03 1.65 -17.10
N GLY A 9 33.32 0.38 -17.14
CA GLY A 9 32.74 -0.61 -16.21
C GLY A 9 33.14 -0.28 -14.77
N MET A 10 32.16 -0.31 -13.88
CA MET A 10 32.13 -0.14 -12.40
C MET A 10 31.60 1.18 -11.83
N THR A 11 31.46 2.25 -12.58
CA THR A 11 30.98 3.54 -12.01
C THR A 11 29.61 4.01 -12.52
N GLY A 12 28.99 3.29 -13.46
CA GLY A 12 27.64 3.63 -13.96
C GLY A 12 27.52 4.99 -14.68
N ILE A 13 28.63 5.54 -15.18
CA ILE A 13 28.67 6.83 -15.87
C ILE A 13 28.87 6.59 -17.37
N CYS A 14 27.97 7.09 -18.20
CA CYS A 14 28.06 7.04 -19.64
C CYS A 14 28.14 8.45 -20.21
N PHE A 15 29.15 8.74 -21.03
CA PHE A 15 29.30 10.02 -21.71
C PHE A 15 28.77 9.92 -23.16
N CYS A 16 27.74 10.70 -23.47
CA CYS A 16 27.25 10.83 -24.83
C CYS A 16 26.95 12.32 -25.14
N LYS A 17 27.56 12.85 -26.20
CA LYS A 17 27.36 14.24 -26.66
C LYS A 17 27.52 15.31 -25.58
N GLY A 18 28.54 15.20 -24.70
CA GLY A 18 28.84 16.23 -23.69
C GLY A 18 27.86 16.28 -22.49
N LYS A 19 26.95 15.30 -22.37
CA LYS A 19 26.09 15.16 -21.19
C LYS A 19 26.48 13.90 -20.40
N ILE A 20 26.57 14.04 -19.10
CA ILE A 20 26.76 12.93 -18.16
C ILE A 20 25.40 12.28 -17.97
N PHE A 21 25.26 11.05 -18.41
CA PHE A 21 24.13 10.19 -18.05
C PHE A 21 24.60 9.30 -16.91
N LEU A 22 24.06 9.54 -15.72
CA LEU A 22 24.08 8.53 -14.65
C LEU A 22 23.24 7.35 -15.14
N MET A 23 23.86 6.18 -15.35
CA MET A 23 23.08 4.96 -15.54
C MET A 23 22.20 4.77 -14.31
N LYS A 24 20.87 4.76 -14.50
CA LYS A 24 19.93 4.39 -13.44
C LYS A 24 20.38 3.03 -12.89
N ARG A 25 20.74 2.99 -11.61
CA ARG A 25 21.02 1.74 -10.90
C ARG A 25 19.69 1.04 -10.64
N GLY A 26 19.43 -0.05 -11.31
CA GLY A 26 18.22 -0.87 -11.23
C GLY A 26 17.83 -1.35 -12.62
N ALA A 27 17.19 -2.50 -12.71
CA ALA A 27 16.63 -2.96 -13.98
C ALA A 27 15.57 -1.95 -14.44
N ASP A 28 15.64 -1.51 -15.69
CA ASP A 28 14.57 -0.71 -16.28
C ASP A 28 13.37 -1.64 -16.49
N LEU A 29 12.43 -1.59 -15.55
CA LEU A 29 11.20 -2.39 -15.55
C LEU A 29 9.97 -1.59 -15.97
N ASP A 30 10.14 -0.34 -16.40
CA ASP A 30 9.03 0.54 -16.76
C ASP A 30 8.16 -0.03 -17.88
N PHE A 31 8.77 -0.77 -18.81
CA PHE A 31 8.07 -1.44 -19.91
C PHE A 31 7.03 -2.47 -19.45
N LEU A 32 7.12 -3.00 -18.21
CA LEU A 32 6.13 -3.91 -17.62
C LEU A 32 4.82 -3.21 -17.32
N PHE A 33 4.89 -1.92 -16.99
CA PHE A 33 3.75 -1.13 -16.51
C PHE A 33 3.08 -0.32 -17.63
N HIS A 34 3.72 -0.22 -18.80
CA HIS A 34 3.24 0.55 -19.95
C HIS A 34 3.31 -0.23 -21.26
N PRO A 35 2.82 -1.50 -21.32
CA PRO A 35 2.79 -2.26 -22.57
C PRO A 35 1.81 -1.62 -23.56
N LYS A 36 2.12 -1.68 -24.84
CA LYS A 36 1.22 -1.23 -25.91
C LYS A 36 0.34 -2.37 -26.42
N THR A 37 0.81 -3.60 -26.27
CA THR A 37 0.14 -4.81 -26.75
C THR A 37 0.21 -5.91 -25.71
N ILE A 38 -0.93 -6.51 -25.42
CA ILE A 38 -1.07 -7.61 -24.45
C ILE A 38 -1.70 -8.81 -25.15
N ALA A 39 -1.08 -9.97 -25.07
CA ALA A 39 -1.70 -11.24 -25.43
C ALA A 39 -2.13 -12.00 -24.16
N ILE A 40 -3.33 -12.58 -24.14
CA ILE A 40 -3.88 -13.31 -23.00
C ILE A 40 -4.11 -14.77 -23.41
N ALA A 41 -3.28 -15.66 -22.88
CA ALA A 41 -3.39 -17.11 -23.15
C ALA A 41 -4.38 -17.78 -22.19
N GLY A 42 -5.26 -18.63 -22.73
CA GLY A 42 -6.25 -19.38 -21.99
C GLY A 42 -7.64 -18.73 -21.96
N VAL A 43 -7.93 -17.83 -22.88
CA VAL A 43 -9.27 -17.22 -23.02
C VAL A 43 -10.25 -18.19 -23.67
N SER A 44 -11.42 -18.43 -23.03
CA SER A 44 -12.49 -19.28 -23.60
C SER A 44 -13.85 -18.88 -23.06
N GLU A 45 -14.82 -18.70 -23.94
CA GLU A 45 -16.25 -18.53 -23.57
C GLU A 45 -16.96 -19.86 -23.25
N LYS A 46 -16.43 -20.96 -23.76
CA LYS A 46 -17.06 -22.29 -23.62
C LYS A 46 -16.88 -22.92 -22.25
N ALA A 47 -16.03 -22.36 -21.41
CA ALA A 47 -15.80 -22.88 -20.08
C ALA A 47 -17.04 -22.59 -19.20
N ARG A 48 -17.77 -23.63 -18.82
CA ARG A 48 -18.92 -23.56 -17.90
C ARG A 48 -18.52 -23.21 -16.45
N GLN A 49 -17.21 -23.11 -16.18
CA GLN A 49 -16.60 -22.79 -14.89
C GLN A 49 -15.71 -21.55 -15.02
N PHE A 50 -15.16 -21.11 -13.89
CA PHE A 50 -14.25 -19.98 -13.80
C PHE A 50 -13.12 -20.06 -14.86
N ASN A 51 -13.06 -19.07 -15.77
CA ASN A 51 -12.01 -18.93 -16.77
C ASN A 51 -11.15 -17.70 -16.46
N ALA A 52 -9.94 -17.93 -15.95
CA ALA A 52 -9.05 -16.87 -15.56
C ALA A 52 -8.62 -15.97 -16.73
N GLY A 53 -8.35 -16.54 -17.91
CA GLY A 53 -7.99 -15.77 -19.09
C GLY A 53 -9.10 -14.79 -19.53
N LEU A 54 -10.37 -15.23 -19.48
CA LEU A 54 -11.51 -14.37 -19.74
C LEU A 54 -11.64 -13.26 -18.69
N LYS A 55 -11.42 -13.58 -17.41
CA LYS A 55 -11.46 -12.57 -16.33
C LYS A 55 -10.39 -11.49 -16.49
N PHE A 56 -9.17 -11.84 -16.91
CA PHE A 56 -8.16 -10.84 -17.25
C PHE A 56 -8.57 -9.98 -18.44
N LEU A 57 -9.15 -10.58 -19.47
CA LEU A 57 -9.66 -9.86 -20.63
C LEU A 57 -10.74 -8.84 -20.22
N GLU A 58 -11.77 -9.31 -19.51
CA GLU A 58 -12.86 -8.49 -19.00
C GLU A 58 -12.31 -7.34 -18.11
N ALA A 59 -11.40 -7.65 -17.19
CA ALA A 59 -10.82 -6.68 -16.29
C ALA A 59 -10.08 -5.56 -17.04
N LEU A 60 -9.19 -5.90 -17.98
CA LEU A 60 -8.45 -4.92 -18.76
C LEU A 60 -9.36 -4.05 -19.64
N MET A 61 -10.39 -4.65 -20.27
CA MET A 61 -11.36 -3.92 -21.08
C MET A 61 -12.20 -2.97 -20.23
N GLN A 62 -12.76 -3.45 -19.13
CA GLN A 62 -13.58 -2.66 -18.20
C GLN A 62 -12.74 -1.55 -17.54
N PHE A 63 -11.50 -1.83 -17.21
CA PHE A 63 -10.58 -0.86 -16.63
C PHE A 63 -10.17 0.23 -17.64
N GLY A 64 -10.26 -0.06 -18.94
CA GLY A 64 -10.03 0.88 -20.03
C GLY A 64 -8.58 0.92 -20.50
N PHE A 65 -7.93 -0.25 -20.56
CA PHE A 65 -6.60 -0.38 -21.21
C PHE A 65 -6.63 0.21 -22.63
N LYS A 66 -5.67 1.07 -22.93
CA LYS A 66 -5.65 1.82 -24.22
C LYS A 66 -4.86 1.15 -25.33
N GLY A 67 -4.10 0.10 -25.01
CA GLY A 67 -3.38 -0.70 -25.98
C GLY A 67 -4.26 -1.75 -26.67
N LYS A 68 -3.65 -2.59 -27.49
CA LYS A 68 -4.33 -3.69 -28.15
C LYS A 68 -4.27 -4.94 -27.28
N ILE A 69 -5.38 -5.68 -27.21
CA ILE A 69 -5.48 -6.94 -26.47
C ILE A 69 -5.76 -8.06 -27.49
N TYR A 70 -5.04 -9.16 -27.35
CA TYR A 70 -5.13 -10.33 -28.22
C TYR A 70 -5.46 -11.58 -27.40
N PRO A 71 -6.73 -12.04 -27.38
CA PRO A 71 -7.08 -13.29 -26.72
C PRO A 71 -6.50 -14.47 -27.47
N MET A 72 -5.99 -15.48 -26.74
CA MET A 72 -5.40 -16.70 -27.28
C MET A 72 -5.98 -17.94 -26.66
N ASN A 73 -6.27 -18.95 -27.53
CA ASN A 73 -6.64 -20.30 -27.16
C ASN A 73 -6.38 -21.24 -28.34
N PRO A 74 -5.82 -22.46 -28.14
CA PRO A 74 -5.58 -23.40 -29.24
C PRO A 74 -6.82 -23.76 -30.08
N SER A 75 -8.03 -23.65 -29.51
CA SER A 75 -9.28 -23.89 -30.23
C SER A 75 -9.67 -22.78 -31.20
N GLY A 76 -9.01 -21.60 -31.16
CA GLY A 76 -9.43 -20.46 -31.93
C GLY A 76 -10.84 -19.97 -31.59
N GLY A 77 -11.46 -19.24 -32.50
CA GLY A 77 -12.83 -18.76 -32.36
C GLY A 77 -12.91 -17.24 -32.15
N GLU A 78 -13.95 -16.81 -31.47
CA GLU A 78 -14.21 -15.39 -31.18
C GLU A 78 -14.69 -15.22 -29.73
N VAL A 79 -14.36 -14.10 -29.10
CA VAL A 79 -14.81 -13.72 -27.77
C VAL A 79 -15.02 -12.21 -27.72
N MET A 80 -16.19 -11.76 -27.26
CA MET A 80 -16.52 -10.32 -27.13
C MET A 80 -16.23 -9.51 -28.42
N GLY A 81 -16.47 -10.11 -29.60
CA GLY A 81 -16.20 -9.50 -30.92
C GLY A 81 -14.71 -9.50 -31.33
N MET A 82 -13.85 -10.18 -30.59
CA MET A 82 -12.41 -10.27 -30.89
C MET A 82 -12.04 -11.68 -31.36
N LYS A 83 -11.23 -11.77 -32.43
CA LYS A 83 -10.64 -13.04 -32.87
C LYS A 83 -9.75 -13.63 -31.79
N ILE A 84 -9.94 -14.93 -31.49
CA ILE A 84 -9.04 -15.72 -30.64
C ILE A 84 -7.96 -16.33 -31.53
N TYR A 85 -6.69 -16.01 -31.26
CA TYR A 85 -5.53 -16.56 -31.94
C TYR A 85 -5.11 -17.89 -31.34
N GLN A 86 -4.64 -18.84 -32.14
CA GLN A 86 -4.25 -20.16 -31.64
C GLN A 86 -2.90 -20.14 -30.93
N SER A 87 -2.00 -19.25 -31.35
CA SER A 87 -0.69 -19.03 -30.72
C SER A 87 -0.26 -17.57 -30.79
N VAL A 88 0.72 -17.17 -29.97
CA VAL A 88 1.28 -15.82 -30.02
C VAL A 88 1.95 -15.52 -31.36
N LYS A 89 2.44 -16.54 -32.08
CA LYS A 89 3.07 -16.42 -33.40
C LYS A 89 2.10 -15.96 -34.47
N GLU A 90 0.86 -16.33 -34.40
CA GLU A 90 -0.19 -15.96 -35.36
C GLU A 90 -0.67 -14.50 -35.23
N ILE A 91 -0.37 -13.86 -34.11
CA ILE A 91 -0.76 -12.47 -33.89
C ILE A 91 0.05 -11.57 -34.85
N PRO A 92 -0.61 -10.72 -35.67
CA PRO A 92 0.11 -9.91 -36.68
C PRO A 92 1.02 -8.86 -36.07
N ASP A 93 0.65 -8.30 -34.89
CA ASP A 93 1.39 -7.23 -34.24
C ASP A 93 2.55 -7.77 -33.36
N GLN A 94 3.50 -6.91 -33.05
CA GLN A 94 4.48 -7.17 -32.01
C GLN A 94 3.79 -7.21 -30.64
N ILE A 95 4.14 -8.17 -29.80
CA ILE A 95 3.57 -8.32 -28.46
C ILE A 95 4.59 -7.90 -27.39
N ASP A 96 4.21 -6.93 -26.57
CA ASP A 96 5.05 -6.48 -25.46
C ASP A 96 4.92 -7.40 -24.26
N PHE A 97 3.70 -7.83 -23.94
CA PHE A 97 3.37 -8.51 -22.69
C PHE A 97 2.41 -9.68 -22.89
N VAL A 98 2.67 -10.81 -22.27
CA VAL A 98 1.78 -11.97 -22.28
C VAL A 98 1.27 -12.23 -20.88
N ILE A 99 -0.04 -12.41 -20.74
CA ILE A 99 -0.68 -12.95 -19.52
C ILE A 99 -1.00 -14.41 -19.78
N SER A 100 -0.41 -15.30 -19.00
CA SER A 100 -0.61 -16.74 -19.10
C SER A 100 -1.57 -17.25 -18.02
N ALA A 101 -2.75 -17.72 -18.44
CA ALA A 101 -3.75 -18.39 -17.62
C ALA A 101 -4.03 -19.82 -18.15
N ILE A 102 -3.02 -20.48 -18.70
CA ILE A 102 -3.07 -21.87 -19.18
C ILE A 102 -2.49 -22.83 -18.15
N PRO A 103 -2.86 -24.13 -18.17
CA PRO A 103 -2.28 -25.11 -17.25
C PRO A 103 -0.75 -25.19 -17.37
N ALA A 104 -0.07 -25.39 -16.25
CA ALA A 104 1.40 -25.34 -16.12
C ALA A 104 2.16 -26.19 -17.15
N PRO A 105 1.75 -27.44 -17.50
CA PRO A 105 2.48 -28.26 -18.47
C PRO A 105 2.58 -27.67 -19.89
N TYR A 106 1.70 -26.72 -20.26
CA TYR A 106 1.72 -26.08 -21.59
C TYR A 106 2.57 -24.79 -21.62
N THR A 107 3.05 -24.32 -20.48
CA THR A 107 3.79 -23.06 -20.39
C THR A 107 5.16 -23.07 -21.06
N PRO A 108 5.94 -24.18 -21.12
CA PRO A 108 7.21 -24.21 -21.84
C PRO A 108 7.07 -23.91 -23.35
N GLN A 109 6.00 -24.41 -23.98
CA GLN A 109 5.73 -24.11 -25.38
C GLN A 109 5.35 -22.64 -25.58
N LEU A 110 4.51 -22.07 -24.68
CA LEU A 110 4.16 -20.66 -24.72
C LEU A 110 5.40 -19.77 -24.60
N VAL A 111 6.36 -20.11 -23.72
CA VAL A 111 7.61 -19.36 -23.57
C VAL A 111 8.46 -19.45 -24.83
N ALA A 112 8.57 -20.63 -25.46
CA ALA A 112 9.31 -20.80 -26.70
C ALA A 112 8.71 -19.95 -27.84
N ASP A 113 7.40 -20.01 -28.02
CA ASP A 113 6.68 -19.22 -29.03
C ASP A 113 6.80 -17.72 -28.78
N ALA A 114 6.74 -17.31 -27.51
CA ALA A 114 6.92 -15.92 -27.11
C ALA A 114 8.35 -15.40 -27.37
N ALA A 115 9.36 -16.26 -27.17
CA ALA A 115 10.76 -15.94 -27.48
C ALA A 115 10.98 -15.71 -28.99
N GLU A 116 10.44 -16.60 -29.84
CA GLU A 116 10.47 -16.43 -31.27
C GLU A 116 9.75 -15.14 -31.74
N LYS A 117 8.68 -14.77 -31.07
CA LYS A 117 7.89 -13.55 -31.32
C LYS A 117 8.57 -12.27 -30.82
N GLY A 118 9.59 -12.40 -29.96
CA GLY A 118 10.30 -11.25 -29.34
C GLY A 118 9.49 -10.56 -28.25
N VAL A 119 8.66 -11.31 -27.50
CA VAL A 119 7.91 -10.83 -26.35
C VAL A 119 8.88 -10.35 -25.26
N LYS A 120 8.59 -9.24 -24.59
CA LYS A 120 9.47 -8.67 -23.56
C LYS A 120 9.25 -9.26 -22.19
N ALA A 121 7.99 -9.57 -21.84
CA ALA A 121 7.66 -10.15 -20.53
C ALA A 121 6.45 -11.08 -20.59
N ILE A 122 6.45 -12.05 -19.66
CA ILE A 122 5.32 -12.96 -19.43
C ILE A 122 4.96 -12.92 -17.94
N HIS A 123 3.69 -12.73 -17.66
CA HIS A 123 3.08 -12.93 -16.36
C HIS A 123 2.40 -14.31 -16.31
N PHE A 124 2.75 -15.14 -15.34
CA PHE A 124 2.11 -16.43 -15.12
C PHE A 124 1.16 -16.36 -13.92
N PHE A 125 -0.15 -16.27 -14.19
CA PHE A 125 -1.20 -16.46 -13.19
C PHE A 125 -1.24 -17.89 -12.67
N THR A 126 -0.93 -18.82 -13.54
CA THR A 126 -0.98 -20.26 -13.31
C THR A 126 -0.15 -20.71 -12.11
N SER A 127 -0.71 -21.61 -11.29
CA SER A 127 -0.02 -22.39 -10.26
C SER A 127 0.38 -23.78 -10.80
N GLY A 128 1.08 -24.56 -9.98
CA GLY A 128 1.58 -25.89 -10.34
C GLY A 128 3.08 -25.90 -10.66
N PHE A 129 3.83 -25.04 -10.03
CA PHE A 129 5.29 -24.90 -10.16
C PHE A 129 5.99 -25.20 -8.83
N GLY A 130 7.01 -24.47 -8.49
CA GLY A 130 7.81 -24.72 -7.27
C GLY A 130 7.03 -24.63 -5.95
N GLU A 131 5.88 -23.99 -5.90
CA GLU A 131 5.03 -23.90 -4.71
C GLU A 131 4.32 -25.20 -4.34
N ILE A 132 4.22 -26.16 -5.26
CA ILE A 132 3.55 -27.44 -4.98
C ILE A 132 4.50 -28.50 -4.34
N GLU A 133 5.69 -28.10 -3.94
CA GLU A 133 6.67 -28.91 -3.22
C GLU A 133 6.92 -30.31 -3.83
N ASN A 134 6.90 -30.42 -5.15
CA ASN A 134 7.28 -31.63 -5.84
C ASN A 134 8.33 -31.38 -6.94
N SER A 135 9.10 -32.43 -7.24
CA SER A 135 10.21 -32.33 -8.20
C SER A 135 9.76 -32.00 -9.62
N GLU A 136 8.50 -32.26 -10.00
CA GLU A 136 7.96 -31.94 -11.32
C GLU A 136 7.68 -30.45 -11.45
N GLY A 137 7.00 -29.84 -10.47
CA GLY A 137 6.74 -28.40 -10.42
C GLY A 137 8.03 -27.57 -10.37
N GLU A 138 9.01 -27.99 -9.58
CA GLU A 138 10.33 -27.35 -9.53
C GLU A 138 11.06 -27.41 -10.89
N ARG A 139 11.08 -28.57 -11.54
CA ARG A 139 11.68 -28.73 -12.89
C ARG A 139 10.97 -27.86 -13.92
N LEU A 140 9.64 -27.83 -13.88
CA LEU A 140 8.86 -27.02 -14.81
C LEU A 140 9.13 -25.53 -14.62
N GLN A 141 9.20 -25.07 -13.36
CA GLN A 141 9.60 -23.69 -13.07
C GLN A 141 11.00 -23.38 -13.59
N ALA A 142 11.97 -24.24 -13.33
CA ALA A 142 13.34 -24.07 -13.81
C ALA A 142 13.40 -24.03 -15.35
N ASP A 143 12.65 -24.88 -16.05
CA ASP A 143 12.60 -24.93 -17.53
C ASP A 143 12.03 -23.64 -18.13
N ILE A 144 10.88 -23.16 -17.62
CA ILE A 144 10.31 -21.91 -18.16
C ILE A 144 11.21 -20.70 -17.92
N ILE A 145 11.89 -20.63 -16.74
CA ILE A 145 12.83 -19.54 -16.45
C ILE A 145 14.07 -19.63 -17.34
N ALA A 146 14.62 -20.81 -17.58
CA ALA A 146 15.76 -21.01 -18.47
C ALA A 146 15.43 -20.58 -19.92
N ARG A 147 14.27 -21.00 -20.45
CA ARG A 147 13.79 -20.61 -21.77
C ARG A 147 13.53 -19.10 -21.88
N ALA A 148 12.85 -18.52 -20.90
CA ALA A 148 12.59 -17.09 -20.87
C ALA A 148 13.90 -16.29 -20.89
N LYS A 149 14.87 -16.67 -20.06
CA LYS A 149 16.19 -16.04 -20.01
C LYS A 149 16.94 -16.16 -21.35
N ALA A 150 16.91 -17.34 -21.98
CA ALA A 150 17.51 -17.53 -23.30
C ALA A 150 16.84 -16.69 -24.38
N GLY A 151 15.53 -16.47 -24.28
CA GLY A 151 14.75 -15.61 -25.19
C GLY A 151 14.75 -14.12 -24.84
N GLY A 152 15.46 -13.70 -23.78
CA GLY A 152 15.47 -12.31 -23.34
C GLY A 152 14.15 -11.82 -22.71
N ILE A 153 13.30 -12.74 -22.25
CA ILE A 153 11.98 -12.46 -21.67
C ILE A 153 12.11 -12.37 -20.15
N ARG A 154 11.46 -11.34 -19.55
CA ARG A 154 11.31 -11.27 -18.09
C ARG A 154 10.03 -11.98 -17.65
N VAL A 155 10.09 -12.60 -16.49
CA VAL A 155 8.98 -13.38 -15.94
C VAL A 155 8.46 -12.76 -14.62
N ILE A 156 7.14 -12.57 -14.55
CA ILE A 156 6.41 -12.19 -13.33
C ILE A 156 5.71 -13.44 -12.80
N GLY A 157 5.98 -13.80 -11.57
CA GLY A 157 5.45 -15.01 -10.94
C GLY A 157 6.42 -16.19 -10.98
N PRO A 158 5.91 -17.40 -11.23
CA PRO A 158 4.51 -17.82 -11.43
C PRO A 158 3.63 -17.73 -10.18
N ASN A 159 2.39 -18.22 -10.29
CA ASN A 159 1.44 -18.28 -9.19
C ASN A 159 1.12 -16.91 -8.60
N CYS A 160 0.73 -15.94 -9.41
CA CYS A 160 0.47 -14.57 -8.97
C CYS A 160 -0.65 -13.87 -9.74
N LEU A 161 -1.20 -12.78 -9.19
CA LEU A 161 -2.19 -11.95 -9.87
C LEU A 161 -1.57 -10.97 -10.89
N GLY A 162 -0.27 -10.72 -10.81
CA GLY A 162 0.44 -9.84 -11.73
C GLY A 162 0.39 -8.36 -11.34
N LEU A 163 0.10 -7.49 -12.28
CA LEU A 163 0.30 -6.05 -12.15
C LEU A 163 -1.02 -5.28 -12.08
N TYR A 164 -1.07 -4.28 -11.18
CA TYR A 164 -2.03 -3.21 -11.20
C TYR A 164 -1.28 -1.88 -11.30
N CYS A 165 -1.53 -1.15 -12.39
CA CYS A 165 -0.93 0.15 -12.67
C CYS A 165 -1.99 1.03 -13.34
N PRO A 166 -2.69 1.91 -12.58
CA PRO A 166 -3.77 2.73 -13.12
C PRO A 166 -3.32 3.61 -14.28
N ALA A 167 -2.13 4.23 -14.18
CA ALA A 167 -1.59 5.08 -15.23
C ALA A 167 -1.35 4.32 -16.54
N GLY A 168 -0.96 3.04 -16.47
CA GLY A 168 -0.77 2.15 -17.61
C GLY A 168 -2.04 1.44 -18.07
N GLY A 169 -3.16 1.61 -17.37
CA GLY A 169 -4.42 0.91 -17.65
C GLY A 169 -4.39 -0.58 -17.30
N LEU A 170 -3.41 -1.03 -16.50
CA LEU A 170 -3.27 -2.43 -16.10
C LEU A 170 -4.04 -2.71 -14.81
N THR A 171 -4.73 -3.83 -14.80
CA THR A 171 -5.40 -4.35 -13.60
C THR A 171 -5.55 -5.87 -13.66
N PHE A 172 -5.57 -6.50 -12.49
CA PHE A 172 -5.98 -7.89 -12.31
C PHE A 172 -7.38 -8.01 -11.69
N ASN A 173 -8.04 -6.87 -11.43
CA ASN A 173 -9.42 -6.86 -10.93
C ASN A 173 -10.17 -5.63 -11.46
N ALA A 174 -11.37 -5.85 -12.02
CA ALA A 174 -12.15 -4.81 -12.67
C ALA A 174 -12.73 -3.76 -11.70
N ASP A 175 -12.89 -4.11 -10.41
CA ASP A 175 -13.47 -3.24 -9.38
C ASP A 175 -12.44 -2.29 -8.73
N PHE A 176 -11.19 -2.32 -9.17
CA PHE A 176 -10.16 -1.42 -8.64
C PHE A 176 -10.30 -0.01 -9.17
N GLU A 177 -9.81 0.95 -8.39
CA GLU A 177 -9.83 2.37 -8.75
C GLU A 177 -8.91 2.68 -9.94
N ARG A 178 -9.38 3.57 -10.81
CA ARG A 178 -8.62 4.02 -12.00
C ARG A 178 -7.70 5.20 -11.68
N ALA A 179 -7.92 5.85 -10.54
CA ALA A 179 -7.07 6.94 -10.11
C ALA A 179 -5.70 6.42 -9.67
N SER A 180 -4.64 6.98 -10.23
CA SER A 180 -3.27 6.74 -9.81
C SER A 180 -2.93 7.55 -8.55
N GLY A 181 -2.00 7.04 -7.73
CA GLY A 181 -1.54 7.71 -6.51
C GLY A 181 -0.08 7.40 -6.21
N PRO A 182 0.45 7.92 -5.09
CA PRO A 182 1.88 7.87 -4.83
C PRO A 182 2.36 6.61 -4.10
N VAL A 183 1.55 5.58 -3.96
CA VAL A 183 1.91 4.38 -3.20
C VAL A 183 2.27 3.23 -4.14
N GLY A 184 3.49 2.73 -4.05
CA GLY A 184 3.90 1.47 -4.67
C GLY A 184 3.72 0.30 -3.72
N MET A 185 3.40 -0.89 -4.24
CA MET A 185 3.24 -2.08 -3.43
C MET A 185 3.89 -3.31 -4.06
N ILE A 186 4.54 -4.11 -3.22
CA ILE A 186 5.06 -5.43 -3.56
C ILE A 186 4.38 -6.46 -2.67
N SER A 187 3.86 -7.54 -3.26
CA SER A 187 3.24 -8.62 -2.51
C SER A 187 3.60 -9.99 -3.06
N GLN A 188 4.01 -10.91 -2.18
CA GLN A 188 4.19 -12.31 -2.52
C GLN A 188 2.86 -13.06 -2.65
N SER A 189 1.81 -12.59 -1.96
CA SER A 189 0.46 -13.15 -2.03
C SER A 189 -0.46 -12.34 -2.94
N GLY A 190 -1.10 -13.00 -3.90
CA GLY A 190 -2.09 -12.38 -4.78
C GLY A 190 -3.33 -11.90 -4.03
N GLY A 191 -3.90 -12.77 -3.19
CA GLY A 191 -5.07 -12.44 -2.37
C GLY A 191 -4.81 -11.24 -1.46
N ASN A 192 -3.65 -11.22 -0.79
CA ASN A 192 -3.26 -10.11 0.08
C ASN A 192 -2.94 -8.83 -0.71
N ALA A 193 -2.42 -8.92 -1.94
CA ALA A 193 -2.29 -7.76 -2.81
C ALA A 193 -3.65 -7.10 -3.08
N ALA A 194 -4.65 -7.90 -3.45
CA ALA A 194 -6.01 -7.42 -3.69
C ALA A 194 -6.66 -6.85 -2.41
N HIS A 195 -6.45 -7.50 -1.27
CA HIS A 195 -6.91 -7.01 0.03
C HIS A 195 -6.28 -5.65 0.37
N CYS A 196 -4.97 -5.52 0.25
CA CYS A 196 -4.28 -4.25 0.50
C CYS A 196 -4.77 -3.11 -0.40
N VAL A 197 -5.06 -3.40 -1.69
CA VAL A 197 -5.61 -2.38 -2.59
C VAL A 197 -6.96 -1.89 -2.09
N ARG A 198 -7.88 -2.79 -1.70
CA ARG A 198 -9.19 -2.41 -1.17
C ARG A 198 -9.09 -1.66 0.15
N GLU A 199 -8.26 -2.15 1.08
CA GLU A 199 -8.02 -1.48 2.36
C GLU A 199 -7.39 -0.10 2.18
N GLY A 200 -6.51 0.06 1.19
CA GLY A 200 -5.94 1.34 0.83
C GLY A 200 -6.99 2.30 0.27
N ILE A 201 -7.80 1.86 -0.69
CA ILE A 201 -8.87 2.66 -1.29
C ILE A 201 -9.87 3.13 -0.23
N ASN A 202 -10.27 2.26 0.70
CA ASN A 202 -11.15 2.59 1.82
C ASN A 202 -10.58 3.72 2.71
N ARG A 203 -9.27 3.93 2.69
CA ARG A 203 -8.56 5.03 3.37
C ARG A 203 -8.19 6.18 2.45
N GLY A 204 -8.67 6.16 1.18
CA GLY A 204 -8.30 7.14 0.16
C GLY A 204 -6.81 7.12 -0.20
N ILE A 205 -6.18 5.95 -0.09
CA ILE A 205 -4.84 5.68 -0.59
C ILE A 205 -4.98 5.12 -2.00
N PHE A 206 -4.35 5.80 -2.96
CA PHE A 206 -4.28 5.35 -4.34
C PHE A 206 -2.87 4.86 -4.66
N PHE A 207 -2.79 3.88 -5.56
CA PHE A 207 -1.54 3.23 -5.89
C PHE A 207 -0.98 3.72 -7.24
N SER A 208 0.33 3.89 -7.30
CA SER A 208 1.05 4.04 -8.56
C SER A 208 1.16 2.69 -9.27
N LYS A 209 1.67 1.71 -8.53
CA LYS A 209 1.92 0.35 -9.02
C LYS A 209 1.73 -0.65 -7.88
N VAL A 210 1.05 -1.76 -8.16
CA VAL A 210 0.98 -2.92 -7.25
C VAL A 210 1.48 -4.15 -8.01
N ILE A 211 2.42 -4.83 -7.41
CA ILE A 211 3.07 -6.00 -7.97
C ILE A 211 2.74 -7.21 -7.10
N SER A 212 1.85 -8.08 -7.60
CA SER A 212 1.71 -9.42 -7.07
C SER A 212 2.71 -10.30 -7.79
N MET A 213 3.72 -10.79 -7.07
CA MET A 213 4.86 -11.47 -7.70
C MET A 213 4.91 -13.00 -7.47
N GLY A 214 4.03 -13.56 -6.62
CA GLY A 214 3.95 -14.99 -6.37
C GLY A 214 5.30 -15.60 -6.00
N ASN A 215 5.72 -16.66 -6.74
CA ASN A 215 6.96 -17.38 -6.48
C ASN A 215 8.24 -16.54 -6.71
N GLY A 216 8.16 -15.41 -7.42
CA GLY A 216 9.31 -14.55 -7.71
C GLY A 216 10.49 -15.33 -8.32
N ALA A 217 10.22 -16.11 -9.39
CA ALA A 217 11.21 -17.05 -9.92
C ALA A 217 12.29 -16.36 -10.80
N ASP A 218 11.94 -15.24 -11.47
CA ASP A 218 12.88 -14.37 -12.20
C ASP A 218 12.94 -13.01 -11.49
N LEU A 219 11.89 -12.20 -11.67
CA LEU A 219 11.76 -10.93 -10.97
C LEU A 219 11.30 -11.16 -9.53
N ASN A 220 12.07 -10.69 -8.57
CA ASN A 220 11.81 -10.89 -7.14
C ASN A 220 11.66 -9.56 -6.38
N GLU A 221 11.48 -9.64 -5.07
CA GLU A 221 11.29 -8.49 -4.18
C GLU A 221 12.42 -7.45 -4.28
N SER A 222 13.65 -7.89 -4.54
CA SER A 222 14.80 -6.99 -4.66
C SER A 222 14.74 -6.17 -5.95
N ASP A 223 14.37 -6.81 -7.07
CA ASP A 223 14.22 -6.13 -8.38
C ASP A 223 13.15 -5.06 -8.30
N TYR A 224 12.00 -5.39 -7.70
CA TYR A 224 10.88 -4.45 -7.56
C TYR A 224 11.16 -3.32 -6.57
N LEU A 225 11.87 -3.58 -5.46
CA LEU A 225 12.33 -2.51 -4.56
C LEU A 225 13.28 -1.55 -5.28
N GLU A 226 14.25 -2.07 -6.02
CA GLU A 226 15.20 -1.27 -6.79
C GLU A 226 14.49 -0.43 -7.87
N TYR A 227 13.46 -0.98 -8.51
CA TYR A 227 12.63 -0.26 -9.48
C TYR A 227 11.79 0.84 -8.82
N LEU A 228 10.99 0.51 -7.78
CA LEU A 228 10.13 1.46 -7.11
C LEU A 228 10.92 2.58 -6.39
N ALA A 229 12.16 2.32 -6.00
CA ALA A 229 13.05 3.34 -5.45
C ALA A 229 13.32 4.47 -6.46
N GLN A 230 13.36 4.15 -7.75
CA GLN A 230 13.68 5.09 -8.85
C GLN A 230 12.43 5.61 -9.56
N ASP A 231 11.26 5.01 -9.32
CA ASP A 231 10.00 5.42 -9.93
C ASP A 231 9.51 6.76 -9.34
N ASP A 232 9.41 7.78 -10.20
CA ASP A 232 9.04 9.13 -9.78
C ASP A 232 7.57 9.25 -9.34
N GLU A 233 6.70 8.34 -9.77
CA GLU A 233 5.30 8.30 -9.35
C GLU A 233 5.15 7.74 -7.92
N THR A 234 6.03 6.83 -7.53
CA THR A 234 6.00 6.19 -6.20
C THR A 234 6.73 7.06 -5.17
N LYS A 235 6.05 7.44 -4.11
CA LYS A 235 6.63 8.19 -2.98
C LYS A 235 6.71 7.39 -1.69
N ILE A 236 5.82 6.41 -1.52
CA ILE A 236 5.75 5.51 -0.37
C ILE A 236 5.69 4.09 -0.91
N ILE A 237 6.39 3.16 -0.28
CA ILE A 237 6.40 1.74 -0.68
C ILE A 237 5.82 0.91 0.45
N THR A 238 4.86 0.06 0.13
CA THR A 238 4.33 -0.97 1.03
C THR A 238 4.75 -2.36 0.55
N ALA A 239 5.00 -3.28 1.47
CA ALA A 239 5.44 -4.62 1.12
C ALA A 239 4.80 -5.68 2.02
N TYR A 240 4.22 -6.71 1.40
CA TYR A 240 3.78 -7.94 2.05
C TYR A 240 4.78 -9.07 1.73
N ILE A 241 5.55 -9.52 2.70
CA ILE A 241 6.68 -10.43 2.52
C ILE A 241 6.55 -11.66 3.41
N GLU A 242 6.60 -12.84 2.81
CA GLU A 242 6.59 -14.14 3.49
C GLU A 242 8.03 -14.64 3.75
N GLY A 243 8.93 -14.42 2.80
CA GLY A 243 10.34 -14.79 2.89
C GLY A 243 11.16 -14.19 1.76
N VAL A 244 12.47 -14.37 1.79
CA VAL A 244 13.37 -13.90 0.73
C VAL A 244 14.38 -15.00 0.37
N LYS A 245 14.75 -15.06 -0.91
CA LYS A 245 15.73 -16.05 -1.42
C LYS A 245 17.16 -15.52 -1.30
N GLU A 246 17.37 -14.24 -1.55
CA GLU A 246 18.67 -13.58 -1.62
C GLU A 246 18.79 -12.51 -0.52
N GLY A 247 18.83 -12.93 0.77
CA GLY A 247 18.84 -12.04 1.93
C GLY A 247 19.81 -10.86 1.86
N PRO A 248 21.10 -11.05 1.51
CA PRO A 248 22.06 -9.95 1.39
C PRO A 248 21.70 -8.93 0.32
N ARG A 249 21.22 -9.35 -0.86
CA ARG A 249 20.77 -8.47 -1.94
C ARG A 249 19.53 -7.69 -1.51
N PHE A 250 18.56 -8.41 -0.94
CA PHE A 250 17.33 -7.80 -0.42
C PHE A 250 17.62 -6.72 0.62
N LEU A 251 18.46 -7.02 1.63
CA LEU A 251 18.80 -6.03 2.66
C LEU A 251 19.50 -4.81 2.08
N LYS A 252 20.35 -4.99 1.08
CA LYS A 252 21.02 -3.87 0.36
C LYS A 252 20.01 -3.02 -0.39
N ALA A 253 19.11 -3.65 -1.17
CA ALA A 253 18.03 -2.96 -1.88
C ALA A 253 17.13 -2.21 -0.91
N LEU A 254 16.73 -2.86 0.18
CA LEU A 254 15.87 -2.31 1.21
C LEU A 254 16.47 -1.07 1.89
N LYS A 255 17.75 -1.14 2.30
CA LYS A 255 18.48 -0.01 2.89
C LYS A 255 18.60 1.17 1.92
N SER A 256 18.89 0.88 0.66
CA SER A 256 19.00 1.92 -0.38
C SER A 256 17.65 2.60 -0.60
N THR A 257 16.58 1.83 -0.74
CA THR A 257 15.22 2.32 -0.98
C THR A 257 14.70 3.12 0.22
N ALA A 258 14.84 2.55 1.42
CA ALA A 258 14.33 3.17 2.64
C ALA A 258 15.07 4.46 3.03
N LYS A 259 16.25 4.73 2.45
CA LYS A 259 16.95 6.01 2.63
C LYS A 259 16.17 7.18 2.02
N ASP A 260 15.58 6.96 0.85
CA ASP A 260 14.99 8.01 0.03
C ASP A 260 13.45 8.02 0.12
N LYS A 261 12.82 6.85 0.28
CA LYS A 261 11.37 6.70 0.34
C LYS A 261 10.95 5.93 1.61
N PRO A 262 9.85 6.30 2.27
CA PRO A 262 9.27 5.44 3.33
C PRO A 262 8.97 4.06 2.80
N VAL A 263 9.39 3.03 3.53
CA VAL A 263 9.04 1.64 3.28
C VAL A 263 8.31 1.10 4.49
N ILE A 264 7.08 0.62 4.32
CA ILE A 264 6.28 -0.02 5.34
C ILE A 264 6.15 -1.50 4.97
N MET A 265 6.48 -2.40 5.88
CA MET A 265 6.50 -3.83 5.60
C MET A 265 5.69 -4.62 6.61
N PHE A 266 4.76 -5.42 6.10
CA PHE A 266 4.13 -6.49 6.84
C PHE A 266 4.83 -7.81 6.54
N LYS A 267 5.67 -8.26 7.49
CA LYS A 267 6.37 -9.55 7.43
C LYS A 267 5.54 -10.60 8.14
N VAL A 268 5.12 -11.62 7.40
CA VAL A 268 4.36 -12.77 7.92
C VAL A 268 5.22 -14.03 8.02
N GLY A 269 4.69 -15.09 8.61
CA GLY A 269 5.46 -16.31 8.87
C GLY A 269 6.52 -16.11 9.97
N THR A 270 6.16 -15.37 11.01
CA THR A 270 7.05 -15.00 12.13
C THR A 270 6.96 -15.97 13.31
N THR A 271 5.91 -16.76 13.37
CA THR A 271 5.73 -17.85 14.33
C THR A 271 6.10 -19.18 13.71
N GLU A 272 6.33 -20.22 14.50
CA GLU A 272 6.65 -21.57 14.01
C GLU A 272 5.57 -22.09 13.06
N SER A 273 4.31 -22.05 13.45
CA SER A 273 3.18 -22.46 12.60
C SER A 273 3.02 -21.57 11.37
N GLY A 274 3.25 -20.26 11.50
CA GLY A 274 3.22 -19.33 10.37
C GLY A 274 4.37 -19.57 9.39
N ALA A 275 5.54 -19.91 9.88
CA ALA A 275 6.70 -20.25 9.06
C ALA A 275 6.50 -21.59 8.31
N GLU A 276 5.85 -22.57 8.93
CA GLU A 276 5.46 -23.83 8.27
C GLU A 276 4.42 -23.58 7.17
N ALA A 277 3.39 -22.78 7.45
CA ALA A 277 2.41 -22.39 6.46
C ALA A 277 3.04 -21.60 5.29
N ALA A 278 3.98 -20.69 5.57
CA ALA A 278 4.68 -19.93 4.53
C ALA A 278 5.57 -20.82 3.66
N LYS A 279 6.21 -21.86 4.20
CA LYS A 279 6.98 -22.83 3.42
C LYS A 279 6.14 -23.57 2.39
N SER A 280 4.90 -23.94 2.76
CA SER A 280 3.95 -24.61 1.85
C SER A 280 3.40 -23.66 0.76
N HIS A 281 3.58 -22.36 0.90
CA HIS A 281 3.08 -21.33 -0.03
C HIS A 281 4.16 -20.76 -0.95
N THR A 282 5.40 -20.70 -0.47
CA THR A 282 6.49 -20.08 -1.23
C THR A 282 7.79 -20.86 -1.00
N THR A 283 8.62 -20.96 -2.02
CA THR A 283 9.96 -21.57 -1.93
C THR A 283 10.96 -20.72 -1.13
N ALA A 284 10.49 -19.65 -0.46
CA ALA A 284 11.34 -18.72 0.29
C ALA A 284 11.47 -19.13 1.76
N MET A 285 12.65 -18.98 2.35
CA MET A 285 12.87 -19.23 3.77
C MET A 285 12.27 -18.10 4.61
N ALA A 286 11.35 -18.44 5.52
CA ALA A 286 10.71 -17.49 6.42
C ALA A 286 11.70 -16.77 7.34
N GLY A 287 12.75 -17.46 7.78
CA GLY A 287 13.78 -16.94 8.67
C GLY A 287 13.28 -16.72 10.11
N SER A 288 14.20 -16.39 11.01
CA SER A 288 13.87 -16.04 12.40
C SER A 288 13.29 -14.63 12.47
N ASP A 289 12.18 -14.44 13.19
CA ASP A 289 11.55 -13.13 13.41
C ASP A 289 12.52 -12.11 14.01
N ARG A 290 13.39 -12.56 14.89
CA ARG A 290 14.42 -11.73 15.52
C ARG A 290 15.46 -11.20 14.50
N VAL A 291 15.79 -12.00 13.50
CA VAL A 291 16.67 -11.56 12.39
C VAL A 291 15.96 -10.53 11.51
N TRP A 292 14.68 -10.77 11.20
CA TRP A 292 13.87 -9.85 10.44
C TRP A 292 13.71 -8.50 11.16
N GLU A 293 13.38 -8.52 12.45
CA GLU A 293 13.28 -7.31 13.27
C GLU A 293 14.58 -6.49 13.23
N GLY A 294 15.72 -7.16 13.41
CA GLY A 294 17.04 -6.52 13.32
C GLY A 294 17.31 -5.92 11.94
N ALA A 295 16.98 -6.66 10.87
CA ALA A 295 17.20 -6.22 9.49
C ALA A 295 16.33 -5.02 9.12
N LEU A 296 15.03 -5.05 9.43
CA LEU A 296 14.07 -3.97 9.16
C LEU A 296 14.46 -2.70 9.92
N ARG A 297 14.78 -2.83 11.22
CA ARG A 297 15.24 -1.72 12.04
C ARG A 297 16.53 -1.10 11.50
N GLN A 298 17.51 -1.93 11.09
CA GLN A 298 18.78 -1.47 10.51
C GLN A 298 18.57 -0.79 9.15
N ALA A 299 17.56 -1.20 8.39
CA ALA A 299 17.21 -0.59 7.11
C ALA A 299 16.37 0.70 7.26
N GLY A 300 15.85 1.00 8.44
CA GLY A 300 14.95 2.13 8.67
C GLY A 300 13.55 1.92 8.08
N VAL A 301 13.13 0.67 7.99
CA VAL A 301 11.80 0.25 7.52
C VAL A 301 10.81 0.27 8.68
N VAL A 302 9.59 0.71 8.42
CA VAL A 302 8.50 0.65 9.39
C VAL A 302 7.85 -0.73 9.31
N ARG A 303 7.92 -1.51 10.39
CA ARG A 303 7.25 -2.80 10.48
C ARG A 303 5.79 -2.61 10.87
N ALA A 304 4.89 -3.19 10.08
CA ALA A 304 3.47 -3.29 10.40
C ALA A 304 3.14 -4.72 10.91
N ASP A 305 2.13 -4.83 11.77
CA ASP A 305 1.71 -6.08 12.37
C ASP A 305 0.42 -6.65 11.73
N SER A 306 -0.22 -5.87 10.85
CA SER A 306 -1.34 -6.31 10.00
C SER A 306 -1.42 -5.51 8.70
N ILE A 307 -2.27 -5.94 7.76
CA ILE A 307 -2.56 -5.20 6.52
C ILE A 307 -3.21 -3.85 6.84
N GLU A 308 -4.17 -3.84 7.75
CA GLU A 308 -4.89 -2.64 8.15
C GLU A 308 -3.94 -1.62 8.79
N GLU A 309 -3.03 -2.07 9.67
CA GLU A 309 -2.02 -1.20 10.26
C GLU A 309 -1.03 -0.67 9.21
N MET A 310 -0.62 -1.52 8.26
CA MET A 310 0.23 -1.09 7.15
C MET A 310 -0.43 0.05 6.36
N MET A 311 -1.73 -0.03 6.09
CA MET A 311 -2.48 1.02 5.42
C MET A 311 -2.71 2.25 6.32
N ASP A 312 -2.95 2.06 7.62
CA ASP A 312 -3.08 3.15 8.59
C ASP A 312 -1.77 3.98 8.70
N ILE A 313 -0.60 3.32 8.77
CA ILE A 313 0.71 3.97 8.75
C ILE A 313 0.94 4.70 7.42
N THR A 314 0.59 4.06 6.29
CA THR A 314 0.72 4.65 4.95
C THR A 314 -0.13 5.91 4.84
N MET A 315 -1.36 5.89 5.34
CA MET A 315 -2.26 7.04 5.39
C MET A 315 -1.66 8.17 6.25
N ALA A 316 -1.12 7.85 7.43
CA ALA A 316 -0.48 8.83 8.30
C ALA A 316 0.70 9.52 7.59
N LEU A 317 1.61 8.74 6.99
CA LEU A 317 2.77 9.26 6.24
C LEU A 317 2.38 10.09 5.00
N GLN A 318 1.22 9.80 4.39
CA GLN A 318 0.74 10.52 3.21
C GLN A 318 0.05 11.84 3.56
N ARG A 319 -0.59 11.93 4.72
CA ARG A 319 -1.55 12.99 5.02
C ARG A 319 -1.19 13.91 6.17
N LEU A 320 -0.40 13.41 7.12
CA LEU A 320 0.02 14.20 8.27
C LEU A 320 1.32 14.94 7.96
N PRO A 321 1.45 16.20 8.37
CA PRO A 321 2.73 16.89 8.35
C PRO A 321 3.70 16.22 9.34
N VAL A 322 5.00 16.48 9.16
CA VAL A 322 6.06 15.95 10.02
C VAL A 322 5.83 16.42 11.46
N PRO A 323 5.74 15.51 12.46
CA PRO A 323 5.49 15.89 13.84
C PRO A 323 6.72 16.52 14.49
N GLY A 324 6.49 17.41 15.45
CA GLY A 324 7.57 17.98 16.29
C GLY A 324 8.24 16.92 17.18
N GLY A 325 7.46 15.96 17.65
CA GLY A 325 7.85 14.84 18.49
C GLY A 325 6.64 13.96 18.81
N GLY A 326 6.72 13.20 19.91
CA GLY A 326 5.68 12.26 20.33
C GLY A 326 4.71 12.76 21.40
N LYS A 327 4.77 14.04 21.78
CA LYS A 327 3.84 14.63 22.77
C LYS A 327 2.45 14.78 22.13
N THR A 328 1.52 13.97 22.55
CA THR A 328 0.19 13.87 21.96
C THR A 328 -0.86 14.47 22.89
N VAL A 329 -1.67 15.38 22.36
CA VAL A 329 -2.86 15.88 23.05
C VAL A 329 -4.09 15.30 22.37
N ILE A 330 -4.95 14.67 23.17
CA ILE A 330 -6.17 14.01 22.72
C ILE A 330 -7.37 14.82 23.19
N ILE A 331 -8.29 15.08 22.28
CA ILE A 331 -9.58 15.70 22.55
C ILE A 331 -10.66 14.67 22.23
N GLY A 332 -11.54 14.41 23.18
CA GLY A 332 -12.55 13.38 23.00
C GLY A 332 -13.86 13.69 23.70
N ILE A 333 -14.78 12.76 23.55
CA ILE A 333 -16.07 12.76 24.23
C ILE A 333 -16.18 11.48 25.07
N GLY A 334 -16.44 11.67 26.36
CA GLY A 334 -16.72 10.59 27.31
C GLY A 334 -15.54 10.18 28.18
N GLY A 335 -15.74 10.30 29.51
CA GLY A 335 -14.71 10.02 30.51
C GLY A 335 -14.16 8.59 30.47
N GLY A 336 -15.02 7.60 30.21
CA GLY A 336 -14.58 6.20 30.06
C GLY A 336 -13.68 5.98 28.84
N ALA A 337 -13.98 6.62 27.71
CA ALA A 337 -13.12 6.56 26.49
C ALA A 337 -11.78 7.24 26.75
N SER A 338 -11.74 8.31 27.54
CA SER A 338 -10.51 9.01 27.88
C SER A 338 -9.50 8.13 28.62
N VAL A 339 -9.97 7.21 29.49
CA VAL A 339 -9.10 6.26 30.18
C VAL A 339 -8.49 5.27 29.19
N ILE A 340 -9.31 4.69 28.28
CA ILE A 340 -8.83 3.76 27.24
C ILE A 340 -7.82 4.45 26.31
N LEU A 341 -8.12 5.67 25.87
CA LEU A 341 -7.22 6.46 25.04
C LEU A 341 -5.87 6.70 25.73
N ALA A 342 -5.90 7.08 27.02
CA ALA A 342 -4.68 7.31 27.78
C ALA A 342 -3.81 6.04 27.87
N ASP A 343 -4.40 4.90 28.17
CA ASP A 343 -3.69 3.63 28.29
C ASP A 343 -3.12 3.18 26.93
N GLU A 344 -3.93 3.14 25.88
CA GLU A 344 -3.52 2.64 24.56
C GLU A 344 -2.41 3.53 23.94
N PHE A 345 -2.52 4.85 24.03
CA PHE A 345 -1.51 5.76 23.50
C PHE A 345 -0.19 5.69 24.29
N THR A 346 -0.27 5.54 25.62
CA THR A 346 0.90 5.38 26.45
C THR A 346 1.59 4.02 26.21
N HIS A 347 0.82 2.93 26.12
CA HIS A 347 1.34 1.60 25.80
C HIS A 347 2.02 1.57 24.41
N ALA A 348 1.49 2.31 23.45
CA ALA A 348 2.10 2.44 22.13
C ALA A 348 3.41 3.27 22.14
N GLY A 349 3.77 3.91 23.27
CA GLY A 349 5.00 4.70 23.41
C GLY A 349 4.85 6.19 23.11
N LEU A 350 3.63 6.68 22.89
CA LEU A 350 3.35 8.11 22.76
C LEU A 350 3.28 8.76 24.15
N VAL A 351 3.67 10.03 24.23
CA VAL A 351 3.67 10.78 25.50
C VAL A 351 2.42 11.64 25.57
N LEU A 352 1.60 11.43 26.62
CA LEU A 352 0.49 12.31 26.94
C LEU A 352 0.93 13.31 28.01
N PRO A 353 1.36 14.52 27.63
CA PRO A 353 1.87 15.49 28.59
C PRO A 353 0.75 15.96 29.53
N ARG A 354 1.10 16.24 30.77
CA ARG A 354 0.25 17.01 31.67
C ARG A 354 0.19 18.45 31.19
N LEU A 355 -1.00 18.92 30.88
CA LEU A 355 -1.22 20.31 30.48
C LEU A 355 -0.94 21.25 31.66
N SER A 356 -0.20 22.32 31.41
CA SER A 356 0.11 23.34 32.43
C SER A 356 -1.16 24.01 32.97
N ASP A 357 -1.12 24.49 34.20
CA ASP A 357 -2.28 25.13 34.82
C ASP A 357 -2.69 26.40 34.06
N GLY A 358 -1.73 27.14 33.52
CA GLY A 358 -1.99 28.30 32.68
C GLY A 358 -2.70 27.94 31.38
N PHE A 359 -2.30 26.83 30.73
CA PHE A 359 -2.95 26.37 29.52
C PHE A 359 -4.36 25.76 29.81
N ARG A 360 -4.49 25.01 30.89
CA ARG A 360 -5.81 24.50 31.33
C ARG A 360 -6.78 25.64 31.59
N LYS A 361 -6.35 26.74 32.23
CA LYS A 361 -7.18 27.93 32.43
C LYS A 361 -7.63 28.53 31.12
N LYS A 362 -6.75 28.64 30.10
CA LYS A 362 -7.16 29.11 28.76
C LYS A 362 -8.25 28.22 28.14
N LEU A 363 -8.15 26.87 28.32
CA LEU A 363 -9.20 25.97 27.84
C LEU A 363 -10.52 26.17 28.57
N ILE A 364 -10.48 26.35 29.92
CA ILE A 364 -11.66 26.60 30.75
C ILE A 364 -12.37 27.88 30.30
N ASP A 365 -11.61 28.94 30.08
CA ASP A 365 -12.13 30.26 29.72
C ASP A 365 -12.87 30.26 28.35
N ILE A 366 -12.69 29.25 27.52
CA ILE A 366 -13.42 29.08 26.25
C ILE A 366 -14.85 28.57 26.47
N PHE A 367 -15.11 27.86 27.57
CA PHE A 367 -16.41 27.28 27.83
C PHE A 367 -17.28 28.15 28.75
N PRO A 368 -18.60 28.14 28.55
CA PRO A 368 -19.53 28.86 29.43
C PRO A 368 -19.67 28.18 30.81
N SER A 369 -19.30 26.90 30.93
CA SER A 369 -19.37 26.10 32.18
C SER A 369 -18.33 25.00 32.17
N GLU A 370 -17.81 24.66 33.35
CA GLU A 370 -16.90 23.50 33.55
C GLU A 370 -17.66 22.19 33.81
N ALA A 371 -18.96 22.24 34.00
CA ALA A 371 -19.77 21.08 34.41
C ALA A 371 -19.66 19.91 33.42
N GLY A 372 -19.28 18.76 33.90
CA GLY A 372 -19.16 17.53 33.12
C GLY A 372 -17.93 17.46 32.18
N ARG A 373 -16.94 18.36 32.34
CA ARG A 373 -15.73 18.43 31.49
C ARG A 373 -14.47 18.17 32.32
N ILE A 374 -13.48 17.59 31.60
CA ILE A 374 -12.16 17.33 32.18
C ILE A 374 -11.09 17.99 31.30
N PHE A 375 -10.46 19.03 31.84
CA PHE A 375 -9.38 19.76 31.15
C PHE A 375 -7.99 19.22 31.52
N LYS A 376 -7.87 17.87 31.50
CA LYS A 376 -6.60 17.14 31.56
C LYS A 376 -6.39 16.47 30.20
N ASN A 377 -5.23 15.94 29.94
CA ASN A 377 -4.98 15.16 28.73
C ASN A 377 -5.25 13.66 29.03
N PRO A 378 -6.20 13.00 28.36
CA PRO A 378 -7.11 13.50 27.33
C PRO A 378 -8.11 14.57 27.85
N VAL A 379 -8.40 15.55 26.99
CA VAL A 379 -9.41 16.58 27.26
C VAL A 379 -10.79 16.02 26.95
N ASP A 380 -11.64 15.87 27.96
CA ASP A 380 -13.03 15.43 27.80
C ASP A 380 -13.95 16.64 27.66
N MET A 381 -14.50 16.83 26.46
CA MET A 381 -15.39 17.96 26.14
C MET A 381 -16.87 17.68 26.43
N ASN A 382 -17.23 16.45 26.84
CA ASN A 382 -18.59 15.98 27.04
C ASN A 382 -19.45 16.00 25.74
N ASN A 383 -19.46 17.11 25.01
CA ASN A 383 -20.04 17.25 23.67
C ASN A 383 -19.36 18.41 22.91
N PHE A 384 -19.60 18.50 21.61
CA PHE A 384 -19.22 19.66 20.79
C PHE A 384 -20.36 20.68 20.80
N GLU A 385 -20.44 21.53 21.84
CA GLU A 385 -21.55 22.45 22.07
C GLU A 385 -21.81 23.44 20.95
N SER A 386 -20.73 23.96 20.37
CA SER A 386 -20.83 24.85 19.18
C SER A 386 -19.59 24.76 18.31
N PRO A 387 -19.70 25.04 17.00
CA PRO A 387 -18.58 25.18 16.08
C PRO A 387 -17.51 26.15 16.58
N GLU A 388 -17.93 27.27 17.17
CA GLU A 388 -17.01 28.31 17.66
C GLU A 388 -16.15 27.80 18.83
N ILE A 389 -16.76 27.15 19.80
CA ILE A 389 -16.06 26.56 20.95
C ILE A 389 -15.03 25.53 20.44
N PHE A 390 -15.46 24.63 19.55
CA PHE A 390 -14.55 23.63 18.96
C PHE A 390 -13.34 24.27 18.25
N MET A 391 -13.60 25.28 17.42
CA MET A 391 -12.53 26.01 16.72
C MET A 391 -11.55 26.69 17.68
N ASN A 392 -12.06 27.33 18.73
CA ASN A 392 -11.23 28.01 19.70
C ASN A 392 -10.35 27.05 20.50
N ILE A 393 -10.87 25.86 20.84
CA ILE A 393 -10.11 24.81 21.52
C ILE A 393 -9.01 24.28 20.59
N MET A 394 -9.34 23.97 19.34
CA MET A 394 -8.36 23.45 18.38
C MET A 394 -7.22 24.43 18.14
N LYS A 395 -7.54 25.73 17.98
CA LYS A 395 -6.52 26.79 17.87
C LYS A 395 -5.68 26.92 19.13
N ALA A 396 -6.28 26.86 20.31
CA ALA A 396 -5.55 26.92 21.57
C ALA A 396 -4.55 25.76 21.69
N ILE A 397 -4.98 24.52 21.36
CA ILE A 397 -4.11 23.33 21.42
C ILE A 397 -3.02 23.36 20.34
N ASP A 398 -3.30 23.87 19.15
CA ASP A 398 -2.26 24.05 18.12
C ASP A 398 -1.15 25.01 18.56
N GLN A 399 -1.49 26.00 19.38
CA GLN A 399 -0.55 26.94 19.97
C GLN A 399 0.14 26.45 21.25
N CYS A 400 -0.28 25.28 21.77
CA CYS A 400 0.28 24.71 22.99
C CYS A 400 1.67 24.10 22.72
N ASP A 401 2.70 24.57 23.40
CA ASP A 401 4.07 24.04 23.25
C ASP A 401 4.23 22.62 23.78
N GLU A 402 3.27 22.16 24.56
CA GLU A 402 3.23 20.83 25.14
C GLU A 402 2.71 19.76 24.15
N ALA A 403 2.24 20.15 22.95
CA ALA A 403 1.70 19.25 21.95
C ALA A 403 2.54 19.21 20.67
N ASP A 404 2.88 18.02 20.18
CA ASP A 404 3.51 17.78 18.89
C ASP A 404 2.54 17.14 17.88
N LEU A 405 1.51 16.44 18.38
CA LEU A 405 0.50 15.73 17.63
C LEU A 405 -0.88 15.92 18.28
N LEU A 406 -1.89 16.16 17.46
CA LEU A 406 -3.27 16.31 17.88
C LEU A 406 -4.11 15.11 17.47
N VAL A 407 -4.98 14.66 18.35
CA VAL A 407 -5.92 13.57 18.08
C VAL A 407 -7.32 14.01 18.51
N ILE A 408 -8.27 13.90 17.58
CA ILE A 408 -9.69 14.03 17.88
C ILE A 408 -10.31 12.64 17.94
N HIS A 409 -10.96 12.32 19.06
CA HIS A 409 -11.75 11.11 19.22
C HIS A 409 -13.23 11.42 19.20
N ILE A 410 -13.96 10.84 18.24
CA ILE A 410 -15.40 10.98 18.09
C ILE A 410 -16.05 9.62 18.37
N ALA A 411 -16.80 9.54 19.46
CA ALA A 411 -17.58 8.37 19.83
C ALA A 411 -19.03 8.56 19.40
N PHE A 412 -19.47 7.79 18.40
CA PHE A 412 -20.83 7.89 17.85
C PHE A 412 -21.91 7.27 18.75
N ASP A 413 -21.54 6.50 19.75
CA ASP A 413 -22.47 5.80 20.64
C ASP A 413 -23.31 6.76 21.48
N HIS A 414 -22.83 7.98 21.70
CA HIS A 414 -23.56 9.03 22.41
C HIS A 414 -24.67 9.69 21.54
N PHE A 415 -24.69 9.40 20.23
CA PHE A 415 -25.69 9.96 19.29
C PHE A 415 -26.91 9.05 19.08
N GLY A 416 -27.08 7.99 19.85
CA GLY A 416 -28.10 6.95 19.65
C GLY A 416 -29.58 7.41 19.70
N LEU A 417 -29.86 8.62 20.19
CA LEU A 417 -31.21 9.18 20.30
C LEU A 417 -31.52 10.25 19.24
N ILE A 418 -30.66 10.43 18.23
CA ILE A 418 -30.79 11.48 17.22
C ILE A 418 -31.53 10.96 15.98
N SER A 419 -32.44 11.75 15.41
CA SER A 419 -33.15 11.44 14.17
C SER A 419 -32.21 11.31 12.98
N THR A 420 -32.67 10.67 11.88
CA THR A 420 -31.86 10.56 10.65
C THR A 420 -31.57 11.91 10.02
N GLU A 421 -32.51 12.86 10.12
CA GLU A 421 -32.33 14.22 9.60
C GLU A 421 -31.28 14.99 10.40
N ASP A 422 -31.31 14.86 11.74
CA ASP A 422 -30.31 15.46 12.62
C ASP A 422 -28.91 14.84 12.39
N LYS A 423 -28.81 13.54 12.12
CA LYS A 423 -27.55 12.89 11.78
C LYS A 423 -26.91 13.49 10.52
N ASN A 424 -27.70 13.68 9.45
CA ASN A 424 -27.22 14.27 8.21
C ASN A 424 -26.77 15.73 8.38
N LEU A 425 -27.48 16.49 9.20
CA LEU A 425 -27.10 17.85 9.54
C LEU A 425 -25.79 17.88 10.34
N LEU A 426 -25.67 17.03 11.37
CA LEU A 426 -24.46 16.91 12.18
C LEU A 426 -23.26 16.47 11.32
N LEU A 427 -23.43 15.51 10.40
CA LEU A 427 -22.39 15.11 9.47
C LEU A 427 -21.82 16.31 8.72
N LYS A 428 -22.69 17.12 8.10
CA LYS A 428 -22.27 18.32 7.36
C LYS A 428 -21.53 19.31 8.25
N ILE A 429 -22.04 19.55 9.46
CA ILE A 429 -21.43 20.46 10.42
C ILE A 429 -20.04 19.95 10.84
N TYR A 430 -19.90 18.67 11.18
CA TYR A 430 -18.60 18.10 11.57
C TYR A 430 -17.59 18.12 10.44
N VAL A 431 -17.97 17.69 9.25
CA VAL A 431 -17.05 17.67 8.08
C VAL A 431 -16.59 19.08 7.74
N GLN A 432 -17.51 20.05 7.72
CA GLN A 432 -17.16 21.45 7.48
C GLN A 432 -16.24 21.98 8.58
N LEU A 433 -16.62 21.81 9.83
CA LEU A 433 -15.89 22.31 10.99
C LEU A 433 -14.45 21.75 11.06
N ILE A 434 -14.31 20.43 10.88
CA ILE A 434 -13.01 19.78 10.86
C ILE A 434 -12.20 20.24 9.64
N GLY A 435 -12.86 20.48 8.50
CA GLY A 435 -12.22 21.03 7.30
C GLY A 435 -11.62 22.42 7.52
N GLU A 436 -12.38 23.31 8.16
CA GLU A 436 -11.92 24.67 8.53
C GLU A 436 -10.74 24.62 9.52
N VAL A 437 -10.84 23.73 10.52
CA VAL A 437 -9.77 23.52 11.50
C VAL A 437 -8.48 23.07 10.82
N LYS A 438 -8.52 22.10 9.90
CA LYS A 438 -7.32 21.56 9.24
C LYS A 438 -6.52 22.66 8.54
N GLY A 439 -7.18 23.59 7.87
CA GLY A 439 -6.51 24.71 7.19
C GLY A 439 -5.84 25.71 8.14
N ALA A 440 -6.22 25.71 9.41
CA ALA A 440 -5.72 26.63 10.43
C ALA A 440 -4.64 26.02 11.33
N LEU A 441 -4.44 24.69 11.33
CA LEU A 441 -3.52 24.00 12.22
C LEU A 441 -2.13 23.83 11.58
N ARG A 442 -1.11 24.00 12.40
CA ARG A 442 0.30 23.73 12.05
C ARG A 442 0.76 22.33 12.45
N LYS A 443 0.13 21.77 13.47
CA LYS A 443 0.44 20.43 14.01
C LYS A 443 -0.32 19.33 13.27
N PRO A 444 0.23 18.10 13.19
CA PRO A 444 -0.49 16.96 12.65
C PRO A 444 -1.80 16.73 13.42
N LEU A 445 -2.89 16.51 12.69
CA LEU A 445 -4.20 16.19 13.25
C LEU A 445 -4.69 14.83 12.74
N ALA A 446 -4.84 13.87 13.64
CA ALA A 446 -5.46 12.57 13.40
C ALA A 446 -6.88 12.51 13.98
N ILE A 447 -7.77 11.77 13.32
CA ILE A 447 -9.16 11.60 13.75
C ILE A 447 -9.43 10.12 14.02
N ILE A 448 -9.98 9.81 15.17
CA ILE A 448 -10.46 8.47 15.51
C ILE A 448 -11.99 8.50 15.51
N LEU A 449 -12.60 7.72 14.64
CA LEU A 449 -14.03 7.49 14.59
C LEU A 449 -14.34 6.15 15.22
N HIS A 450 -15.08 6.16 16.30
CA HIS A 450 -15.35 4.97 17.08
C HIS A 450 -16.85 4.78 17.26
N SER A 451 -17.33 3.57 17.01
CA SER A 451 -18.70 3.16 17.30
C SER A 451 -18.74 1.71 17.76
N PHE A 452 -19.27 1.48 18.94
CA PHE A 452 -19.43 0.14 19.51
C PHE A 452 -20.85 -0.42 19.32
N ALA A 453 -21.87 0.47 19.24
CA ALA A 453 -23.21 0.10 19.65
C ALA A 453 -24.04 -0.57 18.56
N SER A 454 -24.54 0.16 17.59
CA SER A 454 -25.53 -0.36 16.66
C SER A 454 -25.03 -0.44 15.24
N ALA A 455 -25.67 -1.26 14.39
CA ALA A 455 -25.39 -1.32 12.98
C ALA A 455 -25.57 0.06 12.32
N SER A 456 -26.63 0.77 12.67
CA SER A 456 -26.91 2.12 12.14
C SER A 456 -25.87 3.17 12.54
N MET A 457 -25.28 3.05 13.74
CA MET A 457 -24.22 3.96 14.15
C MET A 457 -22.90 3.64 13.46
N ARG A 458 -22.59 2.37 13.21
CA ARG A 458 -21.43 1.98 12.39
C ARG A 458 -21.53 2.47 10.95
N GLU A 459 -22.74 2.36 10.35
CA GLU A 459 -23.00 2.90 9.03
C GLU A 459 -22.81 4.42 8.99
N PHE A 460 -23.35 5.13 9.98
CA PHE A 460 -23.16 6.58 10.09
C PHE A 460 -21.68 6.96 10.29
N ALA A 461 -20.95 6.28 11.17
CA ALA A 461 -19.52 6.49 11.36
C ALA A 461 -18.72 6.23 10.06
N TYR A 462 -19.15 5.24 9.27
CA TYR A 462 -18.54 4.96 7.97
C TYR A 462 -18.78 6.09 6.97
N GLU A 463 -20.00 6.61 6.86
CA GLU A 463 -20.29 7.75 5.98
C GLU A 463 -19.51 9.01 6.40
N VAL A 464 -19.47 9.33 7.70
CA VAL A 464 -18.60 10.41 8.22
C VAL A 464 -17.14 10.18 7.83
N GLY A 465 -16.68 8.96 7.99
CA GLY A 465 -15.31 8.57 7.63
C GLY A 465 -15.01 8.81 6.15
N LYS A 466 -15.92 8.45 5.24
CA LYS A 466 -15.77 8.68 3.80
C LYS A 466 -15.60 10.17 3.47
N GLU A 467 -16.43 11.03 4.04
CA GLU A 467 -16.35 12.47 3.82
C GLU A 467 -15.03 13.06 4.33
N LEU A 468 -14.60 12.67 5.55
CA LEU A 468 -13.33 13.10 6.12
C LEU A 468 -12.13 12.59 5.31
N ILE A 469 -12.20 11.36 4.81
CA ILE A 469 -11.18 10.76 3.94
C ILE A 469 -11.12 11.50 2.60
N ALA A 470 -12.27 11.84 2.01
CA ALA A 470 -12.35 12.65 0.79
C ALA A 470 -11.75 14.06 1.01
N ALA A 471 -11.96 14.65 2.19
CA ALA A 471 -11.32 15.90 2.62
C ALA A 471 -9.84 15.71 3.04
N ARG A 472 -9.25 14.53 2.80
CA ARG A 472 -7.84 14.17 3.02
C ARG A 472 -7.40 14.16 4.48
N PHE A 473 -8.31 13.88 5.44
CA PHE A 473 -7.92 13.64 6.83
C PHE A 473 -7.33 12.24 7.03
N ALA A 474 -6.46 12.09 8.04
CA ALA A 474 -6.02 10.79 8.55
C ALA A 474 -7.08 10.28 9.54
N VAL A 475 -7.88 9.28 9.10
CA VAL A 475 -9.02 8.76 9.83
C VAL A 475 -8.76 7.32 10.23
N PHE A 476 -8.89 7.04 11.53
CA PHE A 476 -8.70 5.72 12.13
C PHE A 476 -10.03 5.20 12.69
N HIS A 477 -10.27 3.91 12.60
CA HIS A 477 -11.49 3.26 13.09
C HIS A 477 -11.28 2.40 14.34
N SER A 478 -10.11 2.51 14.97
CA SER A 478 -9.76 1.81 16.20
C SER A 478 -8.79 2.65 17.00
N ILE A 479 -9.02 2.78 18.32
CA ILE A 479 -8.13 3.49 19.24
C ILE A 479 -6.76 2.81 19.26
N GLN A 480 -6.71 1.49 19.40
CA GLN A 480 -5.48 0.72 19.46
C GLN A 480 -4.64 0.86 18.18
N ARG A 481 -5.25 0.72 17.00
CA ARG A 481 -4.53 0.88 15.73
C ARG A 481 -4.09 2.32 15.50
N ALA A 482 -4.90 3.31 15.89
CA ALA A 482 -4.49 4.71 15.83
C ALA A 482 -3.25 4.96 16.67
N ALA A 483 -3.25 4.50 17.93
CA ALA A 483 -2.13 4.64 18.85
C ALA A 483 -0.85 4.00 18.28
N SER A 484 -0.92 2.74 17.85
CA SER A 484 0.21 2.01 17.26
C SER A 484 0.72 2.67 15.97
N SER A 485 -0.17 2.99 15.03
CA SER A 485 0.22 3.58 13.75
C SER A 485 0.81 4.98 13.90
N LEU A 486 0.25 5.81 14.79
CA LEU A 486 0.77 7.15 15.06
C LEU A 486 2.11 7.11 15.80
N SER A 487 2.31 6.15 16.70
CA SER A 487 3.61 5.90 17.33
C SER A 487 4.67 5.55 16.28
N LYS A 488 4.38 4.60 15.39
CA LYS A 488 5.28 4.20 14.30
C LYS A 488 5.55 5.36 13.31
N PHE A 489 4.55 6.21 13.07
CA PHE A 489 4.69 7.43 12.28
C PHE A 489 5.65 8.44 12.92
N VAL A 490 5.50 8.69 14.21
CA VAL A 490 6.40 9.58 14.99
C VAL A 490 7.83 9.03 14.99
N ASP A 491 7.98 7.76 15.33
CA ASP A 491 9.27 7.05 15.36
C ASP A 491 10.00 7.11 14.02
N TYR A 492 9.27 6.96 12.90
CA TYR A 492 9.83 7.08 11.57
C TYR A 492 10.46 8.45 11.34
N HIS A 493 9.79 9.51 11.74
CA HIS A 493 10.28 10.88 11.57
C HIS A 493 11.39 11.22 12.57
N GLU A 494 11.31 10.77 13.82
CA GLU A 494 12.33 11.00 14.81
C GLU A 494 13.68 10.38 14.45
N LYS A 495 13.68 9.14 13.93
CA LYS A 495 14.88 8.45 13.46
C LYS A 495 15.54 9.12 12.25
N ARG A 496 14.84 10.01 11.56
CA ARG A 496 15.34 10.77 10.40
C ARG A 496 15.71 12.23 10.69
N LYS A 497 15.49 12.69 11.90
CA LYS A 497 15.96 14.03 12.31
C LYS A 497 17.49 14.08 12.20
N PRO A 498 18.09 15.15 11.63
CA PRO A 498 19.54 15.30 11.62
C PRO A 498 20.08 15.26 13.05
N ALA A 499 21.14 14.47 13.27
CA ALA A 499 21.85 14.46 14.57
C ALA A 499 22.33 15.88 14.89
N GLY A 500 21.66 16.58 15.80
CA GLY A 500 22.06 17.95 16.20
C GLY A 500 20.93 18.89 16.64
N ARG A 501 19.66 18.54 16.36
CA ARG A 501 18.52 19.26 16.96
C ARG A 501 17.91 18.41 18.09
N LYS A 502 18.56 18.41 19.25
CA LYS A 502 17.86 18.09 20.50
C LYS A 502 16.98 19.29 20.81
N SER A 503 15.65 19.10 20.72
CA SER A 503 14.62 20.06 21.18
C SER A 503 14.63 20.19 22.69
#